data_09ebf7fef043463b5dcd468f5604f683
#
_entry.id   09ebf7fef043463b5dcd468f5604f683
#
_cell.length_a   1.000
_cell.length_b   1.000
_cell.length_c   1.000
_cell.angle_alpha   90.00
_cell.angle_beta   90.00
_cell.angle_gamma   90.00
#
_symmetry.space_group_name_H-M   'P 1'
#
loop_
_entity.id
_entity.type
_entity.pdbx_description
1 polymer ?
#
loop_
_entity_poly.entity_id
_entity_poly.type
_entity_poly.pdbx_seq_one_letter_code
_entity_poly.pdbx_strand_id
1 'polypeptide(L)'
;MKVVDVTRIIVDVPFTERQARITEREVYNWSIIELCKATTDTGLVGWGETVVHYTWARVTDEAVQKVLGKSPADVMNDDSLGAGLQMAMFDIVGKALGVPCYRLLGNKVRDWSPISWWSIDASPGDWLAEAVDAVALGYTSFKIKQRPWWDIFAQLDAITTGIPSSFQLDLDANATMQNSAAAMPIMQKLSEYQNVAMFETPIPQTDILGNRQLRQVIPRPIAMHFGSPPFITSLREEICDGFVICAGKSEVMRQAQLSAEMNSPFWLQLVGNGLTTTWAAHLGAVLSHATWPAITCKNLYSHNLLTKPIEIVGGFHRVPEAPGLGVTVDEDAVERWKVPDETIQKLKKKNKLFDKPTPRIICSVVYPNSARLHISPLSKAYGYFIQGNGPAHEDGVYLEIVHDDGSQEWADLYERTLKNPVRTRI
;
A
#
# COMPACT_ATOMS: atom_id res chain seq x y z
N MET A 1 -26.35 1.39 -24.20
CA MET A 1 -25.54 2.18 -23.26
C MET A 1 -24.10 2.14 -23.71
N LYS A 2 -23.50 3.30 -24.01
CA LYS A 2 -22.12 3.47 -24.47
C LYS A 2 -21.42 4.55 -23.67
N VAL A 3 -20.14 4.43 -23.40
CA VAL A 3 -19.33 5.50 -22.80
C VAL A 3 -19.20 6.64 -23.80
N VAL A 4 -19.56 7.85 -23.39
CA VAL A 4 -19.49 9.06 -24.24
C VAL A 4 -18.42 10.03 -23.76
N ASP A 5 -18.03 9.96 -22.47
CA ASP A 5 -16.99 10.81 -21.91
C ASP A 5 -16.22 10.08 -20.80
N VAL A 6 -14.93 10.41 -20.68
CA VAL A 6 -14.06 10.02 -19.56
C VAL A 6 -13.26 11.23 -19.12
N THR A 7 -13.62 11.80 -17.99
CA THR A 7 -12.89 12.88 -17.35
C THR A 7 -11.90 12.31 -16.33
N ARG A 8 -10.62 12.69 -16.39
CA ARG A 8 -9.57 12.34 -15.41
C ARG A 8 -9.23 13.58 -14.59
N ILE A 9 -9.47 13.49 -13.29
CA ILE A 9 -9.28 14.58 -12.33
C ILE A 9 -8.12 14.22 -11.40
N ILE A 10 -7.08 15.05 -11.40
CA ILE A 10 -5.98 14.91 -10.42
C ILE A 10 -6.34 15.72 -9.18
N VAL A 11 -6.28 15.06 -8.03
CA VAL A 11 -6.42 15.70 -6.72
C VAL A 11 -5.18 15.45 -5.88
N ASP A 12 -4.80 16.41 -5.03
CA ASP A 12 -3.77 16.27 -4.02
C ASP A 12 -4.44 16.30 -2.64
N VAL A 13 -4.82 15.11 -2.15
CA VAL A 13 -5.53 14.97 -0.87
C VAL A 13 -4.52 14.96 0.26
N PRO A 14 -4.55 15.93 1.19
CA PRO A 14 -3.57 15.98 2.27
C PRO A 14 -3.63 14.71 3.12
N PHE A 15 -2.48 14.27 3.58
CA PHE A 15 -2.41 13.26 4.64
C PHE A 15 -2.84 13.85 5.98
N THR A 16 -3.12 13.01 6.96
CA THR A 16 -3.24 13.43 8.35
C THR A 16 -1.91 14.03 8.81
N GLU A 17 -1.92 14.92 9.80
CA GLU A 17 -0.72 15.65 10.24
C GLU A 17 0.46 14.72 10.59
N ARG A 18 0.18 13.65 11.36
CA ARG A 18 1.20 12.66 11.72
C ARG A 18 1.71 11.92 10.50
N GLN A 19 0.83 11.48 9.61
CA GLN A 19 1.22 10.77 8.39
C GLN A 19 1.99 11.67 7.41
N ALA A 20 1.66 12.94 7.29
CA ALA A 20 2.41 13.89 6.48
C ALA A 20 3.88 13.98 6.94
N ARG A 21 4.12 14.04 8.27
CA ARG A 21 5.46 14.06 8.86
C ARG A 21 6.19 12.71 8.70
N ILE A 22 5.51 11.59 8.95
CA ILE A 22 6.10 10.24 8.83
C ILE A 22 6.52 9.96 7.38
N THR A 23 5.69 10.33 6.40
CA THR A 23 5.87 10.02 4.98
C THR A 23 6.74 11.02 4.22
N GLU A 24 7.18 12.09 4.84
CA GLU A 24 7.96 13.17 4.19
C GLU A 24 9.18 12.63 3.42
N ARG A 25 9.88 11.65 3.98
CA ARG A 25 11.10 11.06 3.40
C ARG A 25 10.86 10.01 2.31
N GLU A 26 9.63 9.51 2.25
CA GLU A 26 9.21 8.46 1.32
C GLU A 26 7.69 8.51 1.17
N VAL A 27 7.13 8.08 0.08
CA VAL A 27 5.70 8.03 -0.24
C VAL A 27 4.89 9.33 -0.06
N TYR A 28 5.54 10.49 0.15
CA TYR A 28 4.88 11.80 0.31
C TYR A 28 3.97 12.17 -0.86
N ASN A 29 4.25 11.65 -2.05
CA ASN A 29 3.49 11.91 -3.27
C ASN A 29 2.33 10.91 -3.50
N TRP A 30 2.10 9.96 -2.61
CA TRP A 30 0.90 9.11 -2.67
C TRP A 30 -0.38 9.88 -2.35
N SER A 31 -0.27 11.11 -1.86
CA SER A 31 -1.41 12.03 -1.73
C SER A 31 -2.03 12.42 -3.08
N ILE A 32 -1.29 12.21 -4.19
CA ILE A 32 -1.74 12.53 -5.55
C ILE A 32 -2.55 11.36 -6.10
N ILE A 33 -3.84 11.61 -6.29
CA ILE A 33 -4.82 10.62 -6.77
C ILE A 33 -5.40 11.10 -8.11
N GLU A 34 -5.53 10.20 -9.08
CA GLU A 34 -6.34 10.41 -10.28
C GLU A 34 -7.69 9.76 -10.08
N LEU A 35 -8.76 10.56 -10.18
CA LEU A 35 -10.13 10.08 -10.26
C LEU A 35 -10.55 9.97 -11.73
N CYS A 36 -11.18 8.84 -12.10
CA CYS A 36 -11.81 8.64 -13.39
C CYS A 36 -13.34 8.78 -13.23
N LYS A 37 -13.92 9.77 -13.90
CA LYS A 37 -15.38 9.94 -14.01
C LYS A 37 -15.77 9.57 -15.45
N ALA A 38 -16.45 8.45 -15.63
CA ALA A 38 -16.92 7.99 -16.93
C ALA A 38 -18.43 8.21 -17.04
N THR A 39 -18.90 8.78 -18.16
CA THR A 39 -20.33 9.09 -18.41
C THR A 39 -20.80 8.31 -19.64
N THR A 40 -22.03 7.80 -19.58
CA THR A 40 -22.67 7.09 -20.68
C THR A 40 -23.70 7.94 -21.41
N ASP A 41 -24.10 7.52 -22.62
CA ASP A 41 -25.18 8.10 -23.40
C ASP A 41 -26.57 8.01 -22.72
N THR A 42 -26.69 7.20 -21.67
CA THR A 42 -27.91 7.10 -20.85
C THR A 42 -27.86 7.97 -19.59
N GLY A 43 -26.78 8.74 -19.39
CA GLY A 43 -26.59 9.61 -18.22
C GLY A 43 -26.05 8.91 -16.97
N LEU A 44 -25.78 7.61 -17.03
CA LEU A 44 -25.11 6.92 -15.91
C LEU A 44 -23.65 7.36 -15.80
N VAL A 45 -23.22 7.58 -14.57
CA VAL A 45 -21.86 7.98 -14.21
C VAL A 45 -21.22 6.91 -13.35
N GLY A 46 -19.99 6.51 -13.70
CA GLY A 46 -19.14 5.64 -12.90
C GLY A 46 -17.86 6.32 -12.45
N TRP A 47 -17.38 5.93 -11.28
CA TRP A 47 -16.19 6.48 -10.67
C TRP A 47 -15.17 5.40 -10.37
N GLY A 48 -13.90 5.80 -10.41
CA GLY A 48 -12.78 4.99 -9.91
C GLY A 48 -11.57 5.87 -9.61
N GLU A 49 -10.58 5.31 -8.96
CA GLU A 49 -9.40 6.06 -8.52
C GLU A 49 -8.10 5.29 -8.71
N THR A 50 -6.99 6.04 -8.79
CA THR A 50 -5.63 5.51 -8.86
C THR A 50 -4.68 6.42 -8.10
N VAL A 51 -3.83 5.88 -7.25
CA VAL A 51 -2.69 6.62 -6.68
C VAL A 51 -1.60 6.75 -7.75
N VAL A 52 -1.36 7.97 -8.23
CA VAL A 52 -0.57 8.24 -9.45
C VAL A 52 0.89 7.78 -9.34
N HIS A 53 1.50 7.92 -8.16
CA HIS A 53 2.91 7.60 -7.91
C HIS A 53 3.11 6.27 -7.18
N TYR A 54 2.14 5.38 -7.28
CA TYR A 54 2.23 4.00 -6.84
C TYR A 54 2.36 3.06 -8.04
N THR A 55 2.10 1.77 -7.89
CA THR A 55 2.32 0.71 -8.88
C THR A 55 1.53 0.90 -10.19
N TRP A 56 0.35 1.54 -10.14
CA TRP A 56 -0.62 1.52 -11.24
C TRP A 56 -0.46 2.64 -12.26
N ALA A 57 0.21 3.73 -11.91
CA ALA A 57 0.32 4.94 -12.73
C ALA A 57 -1.06 5.53 -13.14
N ARG A 58 -1.06 6.56 -13.97
CA ARG A 58 -2.26 7.19 -14.52
C ARG A 58 -2.93 6.31 -15.56
N VAL A 59 -4.25 6.46 -15.68
CA VAL A 59 -4.99 5.96 -16.86
C VAL A 59 -4.49 6.65 -18.11
N THR A 60 -4.12 5.88 -19.13
CA THR A 60 -3.54 6.41 -20.38
C THR A 60 -4.60 6.96 -21.33
N ASP A 61 -4.18 7.80 -22.30
CA ASP A 61 -5.06 8.28 -23.34
C ASP A 61 -5.58 7.11 -24.21
N GLU A 62 -4.74 6.09 -24.46
CA GLU A 62 -5.11 4.88 -25.20
C GLU A 62 -6.20 4.09 -24.46
N ALA A 63 -6.11 3.96 -23.15
CA ALA A 63 -7.15 3.31 -22.34
C ALA A 63 -8.48 4.06 -22.42
N VAL A 64 -8.46 5.41 -22.39
CA VAL A 64 -9.66 6.23 -22.61
C VAL A 64 -10.25 5.99 -24.00
N GLN A 65 -9.42 5.99 -25.06
CA GLN A 65 -9.89 5.74 -26.42
C GLN A 65 -10.49 4.33 -26.60
N LYS A 66 -9.98 3.33 -25.88
CA LYS A 66 -10.54 1.97 -25.89
C LYS A 66 -11.98 1.90 -25.44
N VAL A 67 -12.41 2.74 -24.50
CA VAL A 67 -13.76 2.67 -23.90
C VAL A 67 -14.77 3.59 -24.59
N LEU A 68 -14.33 4.68 -25.24
CA LEU A 68 -15.22 5.63 -25.90
C LEU A 68 -16.03 4.94 -27.02
N GLY A 69 -17.34 5.15 -27.01
CA GLY A 69 -18.29 4.52 -27.94
C GLY A 69 -18.56 3.04 -27.68
N LYS A 70 -17.93 2.42 -26.68
CA LYS A 70 -18.14 1.02 -26.31
C LYS A 70 -19.15 0.89 -25.16
N SER A 71 -19.74 -0.31 -25.05
CA SER A 71 -20.46 -0.67 -23.82
C SER A 71 -19.48 -0.89 -22.68
N PRO A 72 -19.71 -0.33 -21.48
CA PRO A 72 -18.85 -0.62 -20.31
C PRO A 72 -18.73 -2.14 -20.03
N ALA A 73 -19.79 -2.92 -20.28
CA ALA A 73 -19.79 -4.37 -20.07
C ALA A 73 -18.80 -5.11 -20.99
N ASP A 74 -18.52 -4.58 -22.20
CA ASP A 74 -17.62 -5.21 -23.16
C ASP A 74 -16.14 -5.02 -22.76
N VAL A 75 -15.84 -4.01 -21.93
CA VAL A 75 -14.46 -3.59 -21.65
C VAL A 75 -14.07 -3.70 -20.16
N MET A 76 -15.03 -3.84 -19.24
CA MET A 76 -14.77 -3.83 -17.79
C MET A 76 -13.78 -4.89 -17.31
N ASN A 77 -13.58 -5.96 -18.05
CA ASN A 77 -12.64 -7.04 -17.71
C ASN A 77 -11.23 -6.85 -18.31
N ASP A 78 -10.98 -5.75 -19.01
CA ASP A 78 -9.66 -5.45 -19.59
C ASP A 78 -8.77 -4.71 -18.56
N ASP A 79 -7.82 -5.42 -17.98
CA ASP A 79 -6.91 -4.85 -16.97
C ASP A 79 -6.00 -3.75 -17.55
N SER A 80 -5.84 -3.66 -18.87
CA SER A 80 -5.06 -2.59 -19.51
C SER A 80 -5.73 -1.21 -19.46
N LEU A 81 -6.98 -1.13 -18.99
CA LEU A 81 -7.65 0.14 -18.72
C LEU A 81 -7.02 0.92 -17.56
N GLY A 82 -6.29 0.23 -16.69
CA GLY A 82 -5.80 0.79 -15.44
C GLY A 82 -6.88 0.82 -14.34
N ALA A 83 -6.46 0.95 -13.09
CA ALA A 83 -7.32 0.74 -11.93
C ALA A 83 -8.55 1.66 -11.92
N GLY A 84 -8.35 2.98 -12.07
CA GLY A 84 -9.44 3.95 -11.99
C GLY A 84 -10.49 3.77 -13.07
N LEU A 85 -10.08 3.56 -14.32
CA LEU A 85 -11.04 3.41 -15.42
C LEU A 85 -11.74 2.05 -15.36
N GLN A 86 -11.04 0.98 -14.96
CA GLN A 86 -11.65 -0.33 -14.77
C GLN A 86 -12.72 -0.30 -13.66
N MET A 87 -12.44 0.30 -12.51
CA MET A 87 -13.43 0.50 -11.44
C MET A 87 -14.66 1.27 -11.93
N ALA A 88 -14.45 2.36 -12.69
CA ALA A 88 -15.55 3.15 -13.25
C ALA A 88 -16.45 2.34 -14.19
N MET A 89 -15.88 1.42 -14.98
CA MET A 89 -16.67 0.52 -15.84
C MET A 89 -17.54 -0.44 -15.01
N PHE A 90 -16.98 -1.04 -13.96
CA PHE A 90 -17.75 -1.89 -13.04
C PHE A 90 -18.84 -1.11 -12.31
N ASP A 91 -18.57 0.12 -11.89
CA ASP A 91 -19.53 0.98 -11.22
C ASP A 91 -20.74 1.29 -12.14
N ILE A 92 -20.47 1.63 -13.42
CA ILE A 92 -21.55 1.88 -14.40
C ILE A 92 -22.39 0.62 -14.63
N VAL A 93 -21.74 -0.54 -14.86
CA VAL A 93 -22.46 -1.78 -15.15
C VAL A 93 -23.31 -2.20 -13.94
N GLY A 94 -22.78 -2.09 -12.73
CA GLY A 94 -23.51 -2.36 -11.51
C GLY A 94 -24.73 -1.44 -11.34
N LYS A 95 -24.57 -0.15 -11.59
CA LYS A 95 -25.69 0.84 -11.58
C LYS A 95 -26.73 0.54 -12.65
N ALA A 96 -26.31 0.19 -13.86
CA ALA A 96 -27.23 -0.13 -14.96
C ALA A 96 -28.07 -1.36 -14.69
N LEU A 97 -27.50 -2.36 -14.02
CA LEU A 97 -28.20 -3.61 -13.66
C LEU A 97 -28.91 -3.53 -12.31
N GLY A 98 -28.74 -2.44 -11.56
CA GLY A 98 -29.30 -2.30 -10.20
C GLY A 98 -28.67 -3.25 -9.18
N VAL A 99 -27.41 -3.64 -9.37
CA VAL A 99 -26.71 -4.59 -8.48
C VAL A 99 -25.37 -4.03 -7.99
N PRO A 100 -24.89 -4.39 -6.78
CA PRO A 100 -23.56 -4.02 -6.32
C PRO A 100 -22.46 -4.72 -7.13
N CYS A 101 -21.28 -4.09 -7.21
CA CYS A 101 -20.15 -4.57 -8.03
C CYS A 101 -19.75 -6.02 -7.72
N TYR A 102 -19.81 -6.47 -6.47
CA TYR A 102 -19.43 -7.84 -6.15
C TYR A 102 -20.26 -8.89 -6.92
N ARG A 103 -21.53 -8.62 -7.28
CA ARG A 103 -22.36 -9.53 -8.08
C ARG A 103 -21.88 -9.69 -9.52
N LEU A 104 -21.10 -8.74 -10.02
CA LEU A 104 -20.44 -8.83 -11.33
C LEU A 104 -19.12 -9.63 -11.26
N LEU A 105 -18.61 -9.87 -10.04
CA LEU A 105 -17.33 -10.54 -9.79
C LEU A 105 -17.54 -12.04 -9.48
N GLY A 106 -18.62 -12.38 -8.77
CA GLY A 106 -18.91 -13.78 -8.41
C GLY A 106 -19.94 -13.91 -7.30
N ASN A 107 -20.03 -15.12 -6.76
CA ASN A 107 -20.91 -15.42 -5.63
C ASN A 107 -20.34 -14.86 -4.34
N LYS A 108 -21.17 -14.19 -3.56
CA LYS A 108 -20.80 -13.61 -2.27
C LYS A 108 -20.48 -14.71 -1.25
N VAL A 109 -19.31 -14.65 -0.65
CA VAL A 109 -18.86 -15.57 0.41
C VAL A 109 -18.81 -14.89 1.79
N ARG A 110 -18.82 -13.54 1.84
CA ARG A 110 -18.86 -12.78 3.10
C ARG A 110 -19.51 -11.41 2.95
N ASP A 111 -20.10 -10.92 4.05
CA ASP A 111 -20.73 -9.60 4.14
C ASP A 111 -19.75 -8.49 4.60
N TRP A 112 -18.64 -8.89 5.19
CA TRP A 112 -17.63 -8.03 5.76
C TRP A 112 -16.24 -8.48 5.29
N SER A 113 -15.49 -7.57 4.66
CA SER A 113 -14.15 -7.83 4.15
C SER A 113 -13.10 -7.37 5.17
N PRO A 114 -12.11 -8.21 5.53
CA PRO A 114 -11.07 -7.83 6.50
C PRO A 114 -10.18 -6.73 5.91
N ILE A 115 -9.78 -5.77 6.77
CA ILE A 115 -8.94 -4.63 6.40
C ILE A 115 -7.97 -4.30 7.54
N SER A 116 -6.76 -3.87 7.20
CA SER A 116 -5.69 -3.50 8.13
C SER A 116 -5.39 -2.01 8.08
N TRP A 117 -4.95 -1.47 9.22
CA TRP A 117 -4.22 -0.21 9.27
C TRP A 117 -2.86 -0.36 8.58
N TRP A 118 -2.27 0.76 8.12
CA TRP A 118 -0.96 0.75 7.49
C TRP A 118 -0.15 1.99 7.88
N SER A 119 1.15 1.84 8.07
CA SER A 119 2.11 2.94 8.11
C SER A 119 3.44 2.51 7.51
N ILE A 120 4.16 3.48 6.95
CA ILE A 120 5.58 3.31 6.67
C ILE A 120 6.34 3.23 8.00
N ASP A 121 7.64 2.90 7.96
CA ASP A 121 8.48 2.91 9.17
C ASP A 121 8.42 4.27 9.88
N ALA A 122 8.43 4.27 11.20
CA ALA A 122 8.34 5.47 12.02
C ALA A 122 9.00 5.28 13.38
N SER A 123 9.10 6.35 14.16
CA SER A 123 9.59 6.27 15.53
C SER A 123 8.70 5.37 16.40
N PRO A 124 9.23 4.78 17.48
CA PRO A 124 8.42 4.00 18.43
C PRO A 124 7.18 4.75 18.92
N GLY A 125 7.31 6.05 19.22
CA GLY A 125 6.20 6.88 19.67
C GLY A 125 5.14 7.12 18.60
N ASP A 126 5.55 7.33 17.34
CA ASP A 126 4.61 7.50 16.23
C ASP A 126 3.84 6.22 15.94
N TRP A 127 4.49 5.06 15.94
CA TRP A 127 3.79 3.80 15.74
C TRP A 127 2.85 3.45 16.90
N LEU A 128 3.22 3.77 18.14
CA LEU A 128 2.28 3.66 19.27
C LEU A 128 1.04 4.52 19.02
N ALA A 129 1.22 5.77 18.62
CA ALA A 129 0.08 6.66 18.37
C ALA A 129 -0.79 6.18 17.20
N GLU A 130 -0.18 5.70 16.10
CA GLU A 130 -0.91 5.08 14.98
C GLU A 130 -1.69 3.83 15.41
N ALA A 131 -1.10 2.98 16.25
CA ALA A 131 -1.74 1.77 16.73
C ALA A 131 -2.93 2.07 17.65
N VAL A 132 -2.81 3.08 18.52
CA VAL A 132 -3.91 3.57 19.38
C VAL A 132 -5.06 4.11 18.53
N ASP A 133 -4.76 4.93 17.51
CA ASP A 133 -5.77 5.44 16.57
C ASP A 133 -6.45 4.30 15.79
N ALA A 134 -5.68 3.30 15.34
CA ALA A 134 -6.21 2.13 14.65
C ALA A 134 -7.23 1.38 15.53
N VAL A 135 -6.89 1.12 16.78
CA VAL A 135 -7.81 0.48 17.76
C VAL A 135 -9.06 1.33 17.96
N ALA A 136 -8.92 2.63 18.16
CA ALA A 136 -10.04 3.55 18.36
C ALA A 136 -10.99 3.62 17.16
N LEU A 137 -10.46 3.42 15.94
CA LEU A 137 -11.22 3.41 14.70
C LEU A 137 -11.71 2.01 14.28
N GLY A 138 -11.63 1.03 15.19
CA GLY A 138 -12.21 -0.30 15.01
C GLY A 138 -11.37 -1.30 14.23
N TYR A 139 -10.08 -0.99 13.95
CA TYR A 139 -9.16 -1.95 13.34
C TYR A 139 -8.66 -2.96 14.38
N THR A 140 -8.30 -4.15 13.91
CA THR A 140 -7.74 -5.23 14.71
C THR A 140 -6.37 -5.69 14.23
N SER A 141 -5.84 -5.02 13.20
CA SER A 141 -4.51 -5.29 12.64
C SER A 141 -3.84 -4.03 12.12
N PHE A 142 -2.52 -4.07 12.10
CA PHE A 142 -1.66 -3.01 11.62
C PHE A 142 -0.47 -3.59 10.86
N LYS A 143 -0.40 -3.31 9.56
CA LYS A 143 0.76 -3.64 8.74
C LYS A 143 1.81 -2.54 8.86
N ILE A 144 2.99 -2.88 9.34
CA ILE A 144 4.11 -1.97 9.58
C ILE A 144 5.32 -2.34 8.72
N LYS A 145 6.08 -1.33 8.35
CA LYS A 145 7.29 -1.48 7.53
C LYS A 145 8.52 -1.63 8.43
N GLN A 146 8.88 -2.86 8.74
CA GLN A 146 10.10 -3.15 9.49
C GLN A 146 11.34 -2.74 8.69
N ARG A 147 12.24 -1.96 9.31
CA ARG A 147 13.42 -1.42 8.65
C ARG A 147 14.68 -1.53 9.52
N PRO A 148 15.86 -1.85 8.94
CA PRO A 148 17.10 -1.99 9.70
C PRO A 148 17.68 -0.66 10.23
N TRP A 149 17.10 0.46 9.87
CA TRP A 149 17.42 1.79 10.43
C TRP A 149 16.54 2.22 11.59
N TRP A 150 15.77 1.29 12.13
CA TRP A 150 15.00 1.41 13.37
C TRP A 150 15.22 0.16 14.24
N ASP A 151 15.27 0.37 15.53
CA ASP A 151 15.21 -0.73 16.49
C ASP A 151 13.78 -1.28 16.55
N ILE A 152 13.53 -2.40 15.86
CA ILE A 152 12.20 -3.01 15.78
C ILE A 152 11.70 -3.49 17.15
N PHE A 153 12.59 -3.90 18.05
CA PHE A 153 12.18 -4.33 19.39
C PHE A 153 11.69 -3.14 20.22
N ALA A 154 12.41 -2.02 20.20
CA ALA A 154 11.95 -0.78 20.84
C ALA A 154 10.63 -0.27 20.25
N GLN A 155 10.41 -0.44 18.93
CA GLN A 155 9.15 -0.10 18.29
C GLN A 155 8.00 -1.02 18.77
N LEU A 156 8.21 -2.34 18.82
CA LEU A 156 7.21 -3.30 19.31
C LEU A 156 6.92 -3.13 20.80
N ASP A 157 7.95 -2.91 21.61
CA ASP A 157 7.78 -2.64 23.05
C ASP A 157 6.89 -1.41 23.26
N ALA A 158 7.09 -0.34 22.47
CA ALA A 158 6.23 0.83 22.54
C ALA A 158 4.78 0.51 22.13
N ILE A 159 4.58 -0.09 20.95
CA ILE A 159 3.24 -0.40 20.40
C ILE A 159 2.43 -1.26 21.36
N THR A 160 3.02 -2.31 21.91
CA THR A 160 2.33 -3.28 22.76
C THR A 160 1.80 -2.68 24.07
N THR A 161 2.28 -1.51 24.47
CA THR A 161 1.72 -0.78 25.62
C THR A 161 0.35 -0.17 25.35
N GLY A 162 -0.01 0.09 24.08
CA GLY A 162 -1.22 0.82 23.69
C GLY A 162 -2.28 -0.02 22.98
N ILE A 163 -2.04 -1.31 22.75
CA ILE A 163 -2.95 -2.18 21.99
C ILE A 163 -3.36 -3.42 22.79
N PRO A 164 -4.55 -4.00 22.54
CA PRO A 164 -4.94 -5.30 23.10
C PRO A 164 -3.98 -6.42 22.63
N SER A 165 -3.81 -7.46 23.45
CA SER A 165 -2.99 -8.63 23.09
C SER A 165 -3.50 -9.39 21.86
N SER A 166 -4.77 -9.24 21.50
CA SER A 166 -5.38 -9.81 20.30
C SER A 166 -5.17 -8.98 19.03
N PHE A 167 -4.63 -7.75 19.15
CA PHE A 167 -4.36 -6.90 17.98
C PHE A 167 -3.15 -7.42 17.22
N GLN A 168 -3.26 -7.57 15.90
CA GLN A 168 -2.29 -8.23 15.05
C GLN A 168 -1.33 -7.22 14.38
N LEU A 169 -0.05 -7.53 14.38
CA LEU A 169 0.99 -6.75 13.70
C LEU A 169 1.59 -7.59 12.56
N ASP A 170 1.55 -7.06 11.34
CA ASP A 170 2.13 -7.67 10.16
C ASP A 170 3.45 -6.95 9.85
N LEU A 171 4.58 -7.65 9.94
CA LEU A 171 5.92 -7.07 9.78
C LEU A 171 6.43 -7.26 8.34
N ASP A 172 6.50 -6.17 7.58
CA ASP A 172 7.02 -6.19 6.20
C ASP A 172 8.44 -5.65 6.16
N ALA A 173 9.41 -6.55 6.01
CA ALA A 173 10.83 -6.19 5.92
C ALA A 173 11.27 -5.73 4.52
N ASN A 174 10.49 -5.95 3.46
CA ASN A 174 10.90 -5.68 2.08
C ASN A 174 12.32 -6.19 1.76
N ALA A 175 12.63 -7.41 2.16
CA ALA A 175 13.90 -8.12 1.96
C ALA A 175 15.11 -7.55 2.75
N THR A 176 14.93 -6.58 3.62
CA THR A 176 16.06 -5.91 4.30
C THR A 176 16.71 -6.77 5.39
N MET A 177 16.15 -7.93 5.75
CA MET A 177 16.82 -8.91 6.61
C MET A 177 17.89 -9.73 5.86
N GLN A 178 18.18 -9.41 4.59
CA GLN A 178 19.30 -9.88 3.77
C GLN A 178 19.24 -11.36 3.38
N ASN A 179 19.41 -12.28 4.30
CA ASN A 179 19.44 -13.72 4.06
C ASN A 179 18.93 -14.49 5.28
N SER A 180 18.70 -15.80 5.14
CA SER A 180 18.13 -16.62 6.22
C SER A 180 18.99 -16.67 7.49
N ALA A 181 20.32 -16.62 7.36
CA ALA A 181 21.22 -16.67 8.53
C ALA A 181 21.11 -15.39 9.38
N ALA A 182 20.97 -14.22 8.74
CA ALA A 182 20.78 -12.95 9.44
C ALA A 182 19.33 -12.81 9.96
N ALA A 183 18.34 -13.22 9.17
CA ALA A 183 16.92 -13.07 9.48
C ALA A 183 16.43 -13.98 10.62
N MET A 184 16.92 -15.24 10.66
CA MET A 184 16.38 -16.28 11.55
C MET A 184 16.39 -15.89 13.04
N PRO A 185 17.52 -15.45 13.64
CA PRO A 185 17.53 -15.09 15.07
C PRO A 185 16.63 -13.88 15.36
N ILE A 186 16.53 -12.93 14.44
CA ILE A 186 15.66 -11.75 14.57
C ILE A 186 14.19 -12.19 14.55
N MET A 187 13.79 -12.98 13.56
CA MET A 187 12.41 -13.43 13.40
C MET A 187 11.97 -14.37 14.53
N GLN A 188 12.87 -15.22 15.06
CA GLN A 188 12.58 -16.03 16.24
C GLN A 188 12.25 -15.16 17.45
N LYS A 189 13.08 -14.16 17.75
CA LYS A 189 12.84 -13.21 18.86
C LYS A 189 11.58 -12.37 18.62
N LEU A 190 11.32 -11.91 17.39
CA LEU A 190 10.07 -11.20 17.03
C LEU A 190 8.82 -12.08 17.21
N SER A 191 8.96 -13.39 16.99
CA SER A 191 7.84 -14.34 17.14
C SER A 191 7.43 -14.56 18.61
N GLU A 192 8.23 -14.12 19.58
CA GLU A 192 7.89 -14.14 21.00
C GLU A 192 6.83 -13.09 21.37
N TYR A 193 6.73 -12.02 20.57
CA TYR A 193 5.65 -11.02 20.75
C TYR A 193 4.32 -11.62 20.32
N GLN A 194 3.37 -11.68 21.23
CA GLN A 194 2.04 -12.27 20.97
C GLN A 194 1.31 -11.55 19.82
N ASN A 195 1.52 -10.25 19.70
CA ASN A 195 0.89 -9.42 18.68
C ASN A 195 1.48 -9.61 17.26
N VAL A 196 2.70 -10.13 17.12
CA VAL A 196 3.29 -10.38 15.80
C VAL A 196 2.56 -11.56 15.14
N ALA A 197 1.78 -11.26 14.11
CA ALA A 197 0.92 -12.22 13.43
C ALA A 197 1.61 -12.89 12.25
N MET A 198 2.40 -12.14 11.48
CA MET A 198 3.08 -12.65 10.28
C MET A 198 4.25 -11.79 9.85
N PHE A 199 5.04 -12.34 8.93
CA PHE A 199 6.14 -11.64 8.26
C PHE A 199 5.86 -11.56 6.75
N GLU A 200 6.10 -10.39 6.16
CA GLU A 200 6.08 -10.23 4.71
C GLU A 200 7.50 -10.01 4.19
N THR A 201 7.90 -10.82 3.21
CA THR A 201 9.16 -10.65 2.46
C THR A 201 10.35 -10.35 3.38
N PRO A 202 10.69 -11.25 4.33
CA PRO A 202 11.81 -11.00 5.27
C PRO A 202 13.15 -10.87 4.55
N ILE A 203 13.41 -11.72 3.56
CA ILE A 203 14.60 -11.75 2.72
C ILE A 203 14.21 -11.68 1.24
N PRO A 204 15.15 -11.51 0.30
CA PRO A 204 14.85 -11.52 -1.13
C PRO A 204 14.00 -12.74 -1.52
N GLN A 205 12.88 -12.50 -2.19
CA GLN A 205 11.94 -13.58 -2.58
C GLN A 205 12.57 -14.57 -3.56
N THR A 206 13.64 -14.18 -4.25
CA THR A 206 14.42 -15.05 -5.16
C THR A 206 15.37 -16.00 -4.43
N ASP A 207 15.61 -15.82 -3.12
CA ASP A 207 16.35 -16.76 -2.29
C ASP A 207 15.43 -17.91 -1.86
N ILE A 208 15.27 -18.89 -2.74
CA ILE A 208 14.36 -20.02 -2.57
C ILE A 208 14.74 -20.86 -1.32
N LEU A 209 16.02 -21.17 -1.19
CA LEU A 209 16.50 -22.01 -0.09
C LEU A 209 16.40 -21.29 1.26
N GLY A 210 16.76 -20.01 1.29
CA GLY A 210 16.66 -19.20 2.50
C GLY A 210 15.23 -19.05 2.99
N ASN A 211 14.28 -18.74 2.07
CA ASN A 211 12.86 -18.62 2.42
C ASN A 211 12.26 -19.95 2.88
N ARG A 212 12.62 -21.07 2.25
CA ARG A 212 12.22 -22.41 2.73
C ARG A 212 12.73 -22.67 4.15
N GLN A 213 14.01 -22.37 4.44
CA GLN A 213 14.58 -22.53 5.78
C GLN A 213 13.84 -21.68 6.82
N LEU A 214 13.56 -20.43 6.52
CA LEU A 214 12.79 -19.56 7.41
C LEU A 214 11.40 -20.14 7.68
N ARG A 215 10.64 -20.51 6.64
CA ARG A 215 9.30 -21.07 6.80
C ARG A 215 9.27 -22.34 7.64
N GLN A 216 10.30 -23.19 7.58
CA GLN A 216 10.38 -24.43 8.37
C GLN A 216 10.61 -24.20 9.86
N VAL A 217 11.20 -23.06 10.23
CA VAL A 217 11.67 -22.79 11.61
C VAL A 217 10.83 -21.71 12.31
N ILE A 218 10.37 -20.71 11.58
CA ILE A 218 9.64 -19.57 12.14
C ILE A 218 8.19 -19.95 12.43
N PRO A 219 7.69 -19.77 13.69
CA PRO A 219 6.34 -20.21 14.08
C PRO A 219 5.25 -19.21 13.69
N ARG A 220 5.51 -18.33 12.74
CA ARG A 220 4.57 -17.34 12.21
C ARG A 220 4.50 -17.46 10.69
N PRO A 221 3.34 -17.23 10.07
CA PRO A 221 3.21 -17.26 8.61
C PRO A 221 4.16 -16.29 7.92
N ILE A 222 4.65 -16.69 6.75
CA ILE A 222 5.44 -15.86 5.84
C ILE A 222 4.62 -15.58 4.59
N ALA A 223 4.40 -14.30 4.29
CA ALA A 223 3.71 -13.84 3.10
C ALA A 223 4.69 -13.36 2.02
N MET A 224 4.37 -13.63 0.75
CA MET A 224 5.15 -13.17 -0.39
C MET A 224 4.27 -12.56 -1.48
N HIS A 225 4.80 -11.62 -2.26
CA HIS A 225 4.10 -11.12 -3.43
C HIS A 225 3.87 -12.25 -4.43
N PHE A 226 2.62 -12.38 -4.89
CA PHE A 226 2.25 -13.40 -5.86
C PHE A 226 3.02 -13.23 -7.17
N GLY A 227 3.63 -14.30 -7.65
CA GLY A 227 4.35 -14.32 -8.92
C GLY A 227 5.84 -13.98 -8.85
N SER A 228 6.37 -13.69 -7.67
CA SER A 228 7.80 -13.49 -7.43
C SER A 228 8.26 -14.29 -6.21
N PRO A 229 8.90 -15.46 -6.39
CA PRO A 229 9.12 -16.19 -7.64
C PRO A 229 7.80 -16.68 -8.28
N PRO A 230 7.85 -17.31 -9.46
CA PRO A 230 6.64 -17.85 -10.09
C PRO A 230 5.83 -18.72 -9.13
N PHE A 231 4.50 -18.60 -9.18
CA PHE A 231 3.58 -19.29 -8.25
C PHE A 231 3.89 -20.78 -8.09
N ILE A 232 4.14 -21.47 -9.20
CA ILE A 232 4.45 -22.91 -9.17
C ILE A 232 5.76 -23.21 -8.40
N THR A 233 6.75 -22.30 -8.46
CA THR A 233 7.98 -22.42 -7.69
C THR A 233 7.68 -22.21 -6.20
N SER A 234 6.93 -21.18 -5.84
CA SER A 234 6.54 -20.92 -4.45
C SER A 234 5.86 -22.13 -3.82
N LEU A 235 4.99 -22.79 -4.60
CA LEU A 235 4.27 -23.98 -4.18
C LEU A 235 5.21 -25.20 -4.02
N ARG A 236 5.96 -25.55 -5.06
CA ARG A 236 6.81 -26.75 -5.07
C ARG A 236 7.93 -26.70 -4.05
N GLU A 237 8.43 -25.50 -3.82
CA GLU A 237 9.55 -25.25 -2.93
C GLU A 237 9.12 -24.86 -1.49
N GLU A 238 7.80 -24.75 -1.26
CA GLU A 238 7.19 -24.48 0.05
C GLU A 238 7.80 -23.26 0.78
N ILE A 239 7.95 -22.14 0.05
CA ILE A 239 8.70 -20.97 0.53
C ILE A 239 7.87 -19.91 1.27
N CYS A 240 6.55 -20.02 1.26
CA CYS A 240 5.64 -19.10 1.96
C CYS A 240 4.35 -19.82 2.36
N ASP A 241 3.56 -19.18 3.22
CA ASP A 241 2.27 -19.68 3.70
C ASP A 241 1.09 -19.04 2.98
N GLY A 242 1.29 -17.89 2.34
CA GLY A 242 0.27 -17.19 1.59
C GLY A 242 0.83 -16.01 0.82
N PHE A 243 -0.08 -15.23 0.20
CA PHE A 243 0.31 -14.27 -0.82
C PHE A 243 -0.18 -12.84 -0.56
N VAL A 244 0.59 -11.89 -1.10
CA VAL A 244 0.19 -10.51 -1.35
C VAL A 244 -0.28 -10.43 -2.79
N ILE A 245 -1.55 -10.11 -3.02
CA ILE A 245 -2.12 -10.00 -4.37
C ILE A 245 -2.36 -8.53 -4.69
N CYS A 246 -1.75 -8.07 -5.79
CA CYS A 246 -1.78 -6.70 -6.24
C CYS A 246 -1.79 -6.68 -7.77
N ALA A 247 -2.96 -6.55 -8.40
CA ALA A 247 -3.11 -6.59 -9.85
C ALA A 247 -4.43 -5.94 -10.31
N GLY A 248 -4.66 -5.81 -11.62
CA GLY A 248 -5.96 -5.50 -12.19
C GLY A 248 -6.97 -6.61 -11.89
N LYS A 249 -8.24 -6.33 -12.10
CA LYS A 249 -9.34 -7.21 -11.68
C LYS A 249 -9.21 -8.64 -12.20
N SER A 250 -8.91 -8.81 -13.49
CA SER A 250 -8.89 -10.15 -14.09
C SER A 250 -7.72 -10.98 -13.56
N GLU A 251 -6.58 -10.34 -13.37
CA GLU A 251 -5.41 -11.00 -12.80
C GLU A 251 -5.59 -11.28 -11.30
N VAL A 252 -6.22 -10.38 -10.52
CA VAL A 252 -6.60 -10.64 -9.11
C VAL A 252 -7.48 -11.87 -9.01
N MET A 253 -8.51 -11.99 -9.85
CA MET A 253 -9.41 -13.15 -9.83
C MET A 253 -8.66 -14.46 -10.14
N ARG A 254 -7.74 -14.43 -11.12
CA ARG A 254 -6.91 -15.59 -11.48
C ARG A 254 -5.96 -15.99 -10.33
N GLN A 255 -5.25 -15.03 -9.76
CA GLN A 255 -4.31 -15.27 -8.65
C GLN A 255 -5.03 -15.79 -7.41
N ALA A 256 -6.19 -15.20 -7.09
CA ALA A 256 -7.01 -15.60 -5.96
C ALA A 256 -7.57 -17.04 -6.13
N GLN A 257 -7.99 -17.41 -7.34
CA GLN A 257 -8.44 -18.77 -7.64
C GLN A 257 -7.31 -19.78 -7.46
N LEU A 258 -6.11 -19.49 -8.00
CA LEU A 258 -4.95 -20.37 -7.82
C LEU A 258 -4.56 -20.50 -6.34
N SER A 259 -4.64 -19.44 -5.57
CA SER A 259 -4.39 -19.46 -4.11
C SER A 259 -5.46 -20.33 -3.40
N ALA A 260 -6.72 -20.23 -3.80
CA ALA A 260 -7.81 -21.01 -3.23
C ALA A 260 -7.68 -22.52 -3.51
N GLU A 261 -7.30 -22.91 -4.73
CA GLU A 261 -7.04 -24.31 -5.10
C GLU A 261 -5.94 -24.94 -4.24
N MET A 262 -5.01 -24.12 -3.73
CA MET A 262 -3.91 -24.52 -2.85
C MET A 262 -4.21 -24.33 -1.37
N ASN A 263 -5.42 -23.91 -1.01
CA ASN A 263 -5.81 -23.54 0.35
C ASN A 263 -4.84 -22.53 1.00
N SER A 264 -4.30 -21.60 0.20
CA SER A 264 -3.38 -20.57 0.64
C SER A 264 -4.11 -19.25 0.87
N PRO A 265 -4.06 -18.66 2.08
CA PRO A 265 -4.64 -17.37 2.35
C PRO A 265 -3.87 -16.26 1.63
N PHE A 266 -4.50 -15.11 1.46
CA PHE A 266 -3.85 -13.90 0.93
C PHE A 266 -4.58 -12.65 1.42
N TRP A 267 -3.91 -11.50 1.26
CA TRP A 267 -4.57 -10.21 1.30
C TRP A 267 -4.49 -9.49 -0.04
N LEU A 268 -5.47 -8.60 -0.25
CA LEU A 268 -5.47 -7.66 -1.36
C LEU A 268 -4.65 -6.43 -0.96
N GLN A 269 -3.59 -6.13 -1.71
CA GLN A 269 -2.83 -4.89 -1.56
C GLN A 269 -3.18 -3.93 -2.69
N LEU A 270 -4.22 -3.14 -2.46
CA LEU A 270 -4.76 -2.18 -3.42
C LEU A 270 -4.67 -0.78 -2.81
N VAL A 271 -3.50 -0.13 -2.97
CA VAL A 271 -3.27 1.18 -2.36
C VAL A 271 -4.12 2.25 -3.03
N GLY A 272 -4.89 2.97 -2.23
CA GLY A 272 -5.80 4.01 -2.66
C GLY A 272 -6.55 4.65 -1.51
N ASN A 273 -7.59 5.37 -1.83
CA ASN A 273 -8.41 6.07 -0.87
C ASN A 273 -9.81 5.41 -0.78
N GLY A 274 -10.88 6.17 -0.75
CA GLY A 274 -12.23 5.66 -0.49
C GLY A 274 -12.77 4.73 -1.56
N LEU A 275 -12.60 5.04 -2.84
CA LEU A 275 -13.10 4.21 -3.94
C LEU A 275 -12.32 2.89 -4.03
N THR A 276 -11.00 2.92 -3.92
CA THR A 276 -10.17 1.70 -3.91
C THR A 276 -10.45 0.83 -2.69
N THR A 277 -10.66 1.43 -1.52
CA THR A 277 -11.03 0.67 -0.31
C THR A 277 -12.38 -0.02 -0.49
N THR A 278 -13.34 0.67 -1.09
CA THR A 278 -14.65 0.09 -1.43
C THR A 278 -14.52 -1.04 -2.46
N TRP A 279 -13.67 -0.84 -3.49
CA TRP A 279 -13.39 -1.86 -4.49
C TRP A 279 -12.75 -3.11 -3.88
N ALA A 280 -11.79 -2.93 -2.96
CA ALA A 280 -11.18 -4.04 -2.23
C ALA A 280 -12.22 -4.85 -1.42
N ALA A 281 -13.23 -4.18 -0.84
CA ALA A 281 -14.32 -4.85 -0.15
C ALA A 281 -15.20 -5.68 -1.11
N HIS A 282 -15.51 -5.17 -2.31
CA HIS A 282 -16.25 -5.93 -3.32
C HIS A 282 -15.48 -7.17 -3.80
N LEU A 283 -14.18 -7.04 -4.04
CA LEU A 283 -13.31 -8.19 -4.36
C LEU A 283 -13.26 -9.17 -3.19
N GLY A 284 -12.99 -8.69 -1.98
CA GLY A 284 -12.96 -9.52 -0.77
C GLY A 284 -14.28 -10.26 -0.50
N ALA A 285 -15.43 -9.71 -0.93
CA ALA A 285 -16.73 -10.32 -0.78
C ALA A 285 -16.87 -11.66 -1.53
N VAL A 286 -16.15 -11.84 -2.64
CA VAL A 286 -16.27 -13.02 -3.52
C VAL A 286 -15.04 -13.93 -3.50
N LEU A 287 -13.91 -13.47 -2.95
CA LEU A 287 -12.67 -14.20 -2.90
C LEU A 287 -12.52 -14.97 -1.59
N SER A 288 -12.76 -16.28 -1.62
CA SER A 288 -12.88 -17.14 -0.43
C SER A 288 -11.64 -17.09 0.48
N HIS A 289 -10.44 -17.07 -0.09
CA HIS A 289 -9.17 -17.09 0.62
C HIS A 289 -8.55 -15.68 0.87
N ALA A 290 -9.26 -14.59 0.53
CA ALA A 290 -8.93 -13.23 0.97
C ALA A 290 -9.26 -13.07 2.47
N THR A 291 -8.61 -13.88 3.30
CA THR A 291 -8.87 -13.96 4.75
C THR A 291 -7.88 -13.14 5.57
N TRP A 292 -6.74 -12.80 5.00
CA TRP A 292 -5.82 -11.82 5.59
C TRP A 292 -6.31 -10.40 5.33
N PRO A 293 -6.10 -9.46 6.28
CA PRO A 293 -6.66 -8.12 6.16
C PRO A 293 -6.10 -7.33 4.97
N ALA A 294 -6.97 -6.79 4.13
CA ALA A 294 -6.61 -6.02 2.96
C ALA A 294 -5.85 -4.73 3.32
N ILE A 295 -4.89 -4.34 2.49
CA ILE A 295 -4.07 -3.14 2.65
C ILE A 295 -4.48 -2.13 1.59
N THR A 296 -5.08 -1.02 2.00
CA THR A 296 -5.52 0.07 1.11
C THR A 296 -4.84 1.40 1.41
N CYS A 297 -4.19 1.53 2.55
CA CYS A 297 -3.52 2.75 3.01
C CYS A 297 -4.46 3.97 3.16
N LYS A 298 -5.79 3.77 3.20
CA LYS A 298 -6.76 4.87 3.30
C LYS A 298 -6.58 5.74 4.53
N ASN A 299 -6.00 5.19 5.59
CA ASN A 299 -5.74 5.89 6.84
C ASN A 299 -4.65 6.98 6.74
N LEU A 300 -3.91 7.04 5.63
CA LEU A 300 -2.97 8.14 5.38
C LEU A 300 -3.69 9.47 5.17
N TYR A 301 -4.86 9.45 4.53
CA TYR A 301 -5.55 10.64 4.03
C TYR A 301 -6.43 11.29 5.09
N SER A 302 -6.45 12.62 5.11
CA SER A 302 -7.34 13.41 5.97
C SER A 302 -8.81 13.31 5.56
N HIS A 303 -9.10 12.87 4.32
CA HIS A 303 -10.45 12.70 3.77
C HIS A 303 -10.50 11.55 2.76
N ASN A 304 -11.59 10.79 2.74
CA ASN A 304 -11.73 9.61 1.88
C ASN A 304 -12.39 9.89 0.52
N LEU A 305 -12.67 11.15 0.18
CA LEU A 305 -13.36 11.60 -1.04
C LEU A 305 -14.79 11.02 -1.23
N LEU A 306 -15.38 10.54 -0.16
CA LEU A 306 -16.77 10.03 -0.13
C LEU A 306 -17.65 10.90 0.76
N THR A 307 -18.95 10.98 0.46
CA THR A 307 -19.92 11.72 1.27
C THR A 307 -20.18 11.10 2.63
N LYS A 308 -19.87 9.81 2.78
CA LYS A 308 -19.95 9.08 4.06
C LYS A 308 -18.63 8.41 4.38
N PRO A 309 -18.20 8.41 5.65
CA PRO A 309 -17.00 7.71 6.03
C PRO A 309 -17.17 6.21 5.85
N ILE A 310 -16.05 5.53 5.55
CA ILE A 310 -15.99 4.08 5.56
C ILE A 310 -15.89 3.64 7.02
N GLU A 311 -16.91 2.92 7.47
CA GLU A 311 -16.94 2.36 8.82
C GLU A 311 -16.16 1.05 8.89
N ILE A 312 -15.31 0.92 9.91
CA ILE A 312 -14.58 -0.31 10.24
C ILE A 312 -15.09 -0.84 11.58
N VAL A 313 -15.52 -2.08 11.59
CA VAL A 313 -16.05 -2.74 12.78
C VAL A 313 -15.30 -4.04 13.00
N GLY A 314 -14.60 -4.16 14.15
CA GLY A 314 -13.86 -5.36 14.50
C GLY A 314 -12.83 -5.80 13.47
N GLY A 315 -12.19 -4.85 12.77
CA GLY A 315 -11.20 -5.12 11.72
C GLY A 315 -11.79 -5.36 10.32
N PHE A 316 -13.09 -5.12 10.12
CA PHE A 316 -13.78 -5.40 8.86
C PHE A 316 -14.49 -4.17 8.30
N HIS A 317 -14.48 -4.06 6.98
CA HIS A 317 -15.28 -3.11 6.20
C HIS A 317 -16.52 -3.83 5.66
N ARG A 318 -17.70 -3.27 5.88
CA ARG A 318 -18.95 -3.81 5.34
C ARG A 318 -18.95 -3.69 3.81
N VAL A 319 -19.29 -4.78 3.12
CA VAL A 319 -19.44 -4.79 1.66
C VAL A 319 -20.69 -3.99 1.28
N PRO A 320 -20.61 -2.95 0.42
CA PRO A 320 -21.78 -2.19 0.01
C PRO A 320 -22.79 -3.02 -0.78
N GLU A 321 -24.08 -2.77 -0.51
CA GLU A 321 -25.21 -3.45 -1.18
C GLU A 321 -25.92 -2.58 -2.23
N ALA A 322 -25.68 -1.28 -2.24
CA ALA A 322 -26.24 -0.41 -3.25
C ALA A 322 -25.61 -0.63 -4.64
N PRO A 323 -26.31 -0.29 -5.74
CA PRO A 323 -25.83 -0.51 -7.09
C PRO A 323 -24.48 0.14 -7.39
N GLY A 324 -23.68 -0.53 -8.20
CA GLY A 324 -22.31 -0.10 -8.54
C GLY A 324 -21.36 -0.32 -7.37
N LEU A 325 -20.44 0.63 -7.14
CA LEU A 325 -19.58 0.64 -5.95
C LEU A 325 -20.37 0.86 -4.66
N GLY A 326 -21.63 1.34 -4.76
CA GLY A 326 -22.50 1.51 -3.62
C GLY A 326 -22.12 2.67 -2.69
N VAL A 327 -21.27 3.56 -3.15
CA VAL A 327 -20.82 4.78 -2.45
C VAL A 327 -21.01 6.02 -3.33
N THR A 328 -21.03 7.20 -2.71
CA THR A 328 -21.18 8.48 -3.39
C THR A 328 -19.92 9.29 -3.21
N VAL A 329 -19.34 9.75 -4.33
CA VAL A 329 -18.17 10.65 -4.31
C VAL A 329 -18.58 12.01 -3.77
N ASP A 330 -17.77 12.58 -2.90
CA ASP A 330 -17.87 13.96 -2.44
C ASP A 330 -17.24 14.90 -3.48
N GLU A 331 -18.06 15.36 -4.44
CA GLU A 331 -17.59 16.21 -5.54
C GLU A 331 -17.10 17.59 -5.02
N ASP A 332 -17.58 18.08 -3.89
CA ASP A 332 -17.08 19.31 -3.26
C ASP A 332 -15.67 19.10 -2.70
N ALA A 333 -15.41 17.95 -2.09
CA ALA A 333 -14.07 17.59 -1.66
C ALA A 333 -13.12 17.38 -2.85
N VAL A 334 -13.60 16.76 -3.94
CA VAL A 334 -12.83 16.63 -5.18
C VAL A 334 -12.41 17.99 -5.72
N GLU A 335 -13.35 18.93 -5.83
CA GLU A 335 -13.05 20.28 -6.34
C GLU A 335 -12.12 21.07 -5.40
N ARG A 336 -12.22 20.87 -4.07
CA ARG A 336 -11.36 21.50 -3.07
C ARG A 336 -9.88 21.14 -3.23
N TRP A 337 -9.58 19.89 -3.58
CA TRP A 337 -8.21 19.40 -3.70
C TRP A 337 -7.77 19.15 -5.14
N LYS A 338 -8.58 19.55 -6.11
CA LYS A 338 -8.27 19.44 -7.52
C LYS A 338 -7.02 20.25 -7.88
N VAL A 339 -6.09 19.58 -8.53
CA VAL A 339 -4.95 20.25 -9.15
C VAL A 339 -5.43 21.05 -10.35
N PRO A 340 -5.08 22.36 -10.49
CA PRO A 340 -5.58 23.20 -11.57
C PRO A 340 -5.34 22.59 -12.95
N ASP A 341 -6.38 22.59 -13.80
CA ASP A 341 -6.33 22.00 -15.14
C ASP A 341 -5.23 22.61 -16.00
N GLU A 342 -4.95 23.90 -15.85
CA GLU A 342 -3.85 24.57 -16.55
C GLU A 342 -2.47 23.95 -16.20
N THR A 343 -2.27 23.60 -14.93
CA THR A 343 -1.03 22.92 -14.47
C THR A 343 -0.92 21.56 -15.13
N ILE A 344 -2.00 20.78 -15.11
CA ILE A 344 -2.03 19.45 -15.73
C ILE A 344 -1.78 19.56 -17.24
N GLN A 345 -2.39 20.50 -17.94
CA GLN A 345 -2.19 20.68 -19.38
C GLN A 345 -0.75 21.12 -19.73
N LYS A 346 -0.14 22.01 -18.93
CA LYS A 346 1.26 22.43 -19.10
C LYS A 346 2.22 21.24 -18.96
N LEU A 347 1.97 20.37 -17.96
CA LEU A 347 2.76 19.17 -17.71
C LEU A 347 2.56 18.11 -18.79
N LYS A 348 1.33 17.89 -19.23
CA LYS A 348 0.98 16.97 -20.33
C LYS A 348 1.72 17.33 -21.62
N LYS A 349 1.76 18.64 -22.00
CA LYS A 349 2.52 19.11 -23.18
C LYS A 349 4.03 18.82 -23.07
N LYS A 350 4.58 18.69 -21.86
CA LYS A 350 5.98 18.34 -21.59
C LYS A 350 6.18 16.84 -21.36
N ASN A 351 5.14 16.03 -21.55
CA ASN A 351 5.11 14.60 -21.22
C ASN A 351 5.53 14.31 -19.75
N LYS A 352 5.08 15.14 -18.82
CA LYS A 352 5.35 15.03 -17.40
C LYS A 352 4.07 14.78 -16.61
N LEU A 353 4.16 13.97 -15.56
CA LEU A 353 3.11 13.82 -14.56
C LEU A 353 3.20 14.96 -13.52
N PHE A 354 2.06 15.28 -12.89
CA PHE A 354 2.06 16.13 -11.71
C PHE A 354 2.73 15.36 -10.55
N ASP A 355 3.64 16.01 -9.88
CA ASP A 355 4.30 15.50 -8.69
C ASP A 355 4.63 16.64 -7.73
N LYS A 356 4.80 16.33 -6.46
CA LYS A 356 5.30 17.25 -5.45
C LYS A 356 6.81 17.43 -5.58
N PRO A 357 7.34 18.59 -5.22
CA PRO A 357 8.78 18.74 -5.08
C PRO A 357 9.34 17.68 -4.12
N THR A 358 10.40 17.02 -4.53
CA THR A 358 11.10 16.08 -3.64
C THR A 358 11.65 16.84 -2.43
N PRO A 359 11.31 16.46 -1.20
CA PRO A 359 11.83 17.09 -0.01
C PRO A 359 13.37 17.04 0.04
N ARG A 360 14.00 18.18 0.36
CA ARG A 360 15.44 18.25 0.56
C ARG A 360 15.77 17.90 2.00
N ILE A 361 16.01 16.63 2.26
CA ILE A 361 16.30 16.09 3.59
C ILE A 361 17.45 15.09 3.52
N ILE A 362 18.20 14.99 4.59
CA ILE A 362 19.18 13.92 4.82
C ILE A 362 18.60 12.96 5.86
N CYS A 363 18.49 11.70 5.52
CA CYS A 363 18.13 10.66 6.46
C CYS A 363 19.41 10.09 7.07
N SER A 364 19.56 10.19 8.38
CA SER A 364 20.73 9.76 9.12
C SER A 364 20.39 8.58 10.02
N VAL A 365 20.86 7.39 9.67
CA VAL A 365 20.80 6.22 10.55
C VAL A 365 21.84 6.39 11.64
N VAL A 366 21.41 6.50 12.89
CA VAL A 366 22.26 6.73 14.05
C VAL A 366 22.44 5.44 14.82
N TYR A 367 23.68 5.01 14.98
CA TYR A 367 24.04 3.79 15.70
C TYR A 367 24.47 4.08 17.14
N PRO A 368 24.32 3.14 18.10
CA PRO A 368 24.69 3.34 19.51
C PRO A 368 26.15 3.72 19.74
N ASN A 369 27.03 3.33 18.82
CA ASN A 369 28.47 3.66 18.87
C ASN A 369 28.84 5.03 18.28
N SER A 370 27.87 5.93 18.14
CA SER A 370 28.00 7.28 17.54
C SER A 370 28.35 7.27 16.05
N ALA A 371 28.35 6.12 15.36
CA ALA A 371 28.45 6.09 13.92
C ALA A 371 27.14 6.57 13.30
N ARG A 372 27.23 7.27 12.17
CA ARG A 372 26.08 7.73 11.40
C ARG A 372 26.22 7.30 9.94
N LEU A 373 25.09 6.90 9.34
CA LEU A 373 24.99 6.61 7.92
C LEU A 373 23.98 7.60 7.32
N HIS A 374 24.47 8.56 6.55
CA HIS A 374 23.66 9.59 5.91
C HIS A 374 23.27 9.15 4.49
N ILE A 375 22.00 9.24 4.15
CA ILE A 375 21.41 8.77 2.88
C ILE A 375 20.40 9.81 2.38
N SER A 376 20.43 10.12 1.10
CA SER A 376 19.38 10.87 0.42
C SER A 376 19.29 10.44 -1.06
N PRO A 377 18.09 10.18 -1.61
CA PRO A 377 16.84 9.90 -0.91
C PRO A 377 16.90 8.57 -0.13
N LEU A 378 16.02 8.42 0.87
CA LEU A 378 15.99 7.20 1.71
C LEU A 378 15.75 5.90 0.92
N SER A 379 15.08 5.98 -0.22
CA SER A 379 14.86 4.80 -1.09
C SER A 379 16.14 4.07 -1.51
N LYS A 380 17.30 4.73 -1.48
CA LYS A 380 18.60 4.08 -1.72
C LYS A 380 19.01 3.13 -0.59
N ALA A 381 18.47 3.32 0.62
CA ALA A 381 18.82 2.50 1.77
C ALA A 381 18.44 1.02 1.56
N TYR A 382 17.33 0.74 0.89
CA TYR A 382 16.90 -0.65 0.65
C TYR A 382 17.98 -1.49 -0.02
N GLY A 383 18.42 -1.08 -1.22
CA GLY A 383 19.48 -1.78 -1.93
C GLY A 383 20.80 -1.83 -1.14
N TYR A 384 21.12 -0.75 -0.43
CA TYR A 384 22.33 -0.67 0.39
C TYR A 384 22.33 -1.69 1.52
N PHE A 385 21.24 -1.83 2.27
CA PHE A 385 21.11 -2.79 3.37
C PHE A 385 20.95 -4.24 2.87
N ILE A 386 20.17 -4.46 1.80
CA ILE A 386 20.03 -5.80 1.19
C ILE A 386 21.38 -6.36 0.75
N GLN A 387 22.30 -5.51 0.28
CA GLN A 387 23.66 -5.88 -0.10
C GLN A 387 24.61 -6.13 1.08
N GLY A 388 24.13 -6.04 2.32
CA GLY A 388 24.94 -6.27 3.52
C GLY A 388 25.82 -5.08 3.94
N ASN A 389 25.55 -3.88 3.43
CA ASN A 389 26.30 -2.67 3.81
C ASN A 389 25.88 -2.08 5.18
N GLY A 390 25.04 -2.75 5.91
CA GLY A 390 24.63 -2.47 7.29
C GLY A 390 24.07 -3.73 7.93
N PRO A 391 23.91 -3.79 9.26
CA PRO A 391 23.32 -4.94 9.93
C PRO A 391 21.83 -5.07 9.54
N ALA A 392 21.31 -6.30 9.55
CA ALA A 392 19.88 -6.57 9.35
C ALA A 392 19.03 -6.03 10.51
N HIS A 393 19.63 -5.89 11.66
CA HIS A 393 19.11 -5.27 12.88
C HIS A 393 20.23 -4.82 13.79
N GLU A 394 20.02 -3.75 14.54
CA GLU A 394 20.87 -3.26 15.62
C GLU A 394 19.98 -2.71 16.74
N ASP A 395 20.22 -3.12 17.97
CA ASP A 395 19.54 -2.57 19.16
C ASP A 395 19.91 -1.08 19.31
N GLY A 396 18.92 -0.23 19.63
CA GLY A 396 19.13 1.21 19.86
C GLY A 396 19.41 2.04 18.62
N VAL A 397 19.33 1.47 17.40
CA VAL A 397 19.43 2.25 16.15
C VAL A 397 18.14 3.06 15.92
N TYR A 398 18.30 4.28 15.40
CA TYR A 398 17.17 5.12 15.00
C TYR A 398 17.48 5.98 13.79
N LEU A 399 16.42 6.44 13.12
CA LEU A 399 16.50 7.34 11.98
C LEU A 399 16.26 8.78 12.43
N GLU A 400 17.19 9.67 12.10
CA GLU A 400 17.07 11.10 12.27
C GLU A 400 16.83 11.76 10.90
N ILE A 401 15.87 12.67 10.84
CA ILE A 401 15.61 13.48 9.64
C ILE A 401 16.23 14.84 9.84
N VAL A 402 17.18 15.18 8.98
CA VAL A 402 17.90 16.45 9.02
C VAL A 402 17.46 17.32 7.85
N HIS A 403 16.68 18.35 8.17
CA HIS A 403 16.20 19.33 7.20
C HIS A 403 17.29 20.32 6.83
N ASP A 404 17.12 20.98 5.68
CA ASP A 404 18.03 22.03 5.20
C ASP A 404 18.02 23.22 6.19
N ASP A 405 19.14 23.44 6.85
CA ASP A 405 19.33 24.54 7.81
C ASP A 405 19.97 25.81 7.19
N GLY A 406 20.19 25.75 5.86
CA GLY A 406 20.82 26.83 5.09
C GLY A 406 22.35 26.89 5.22
N SER A 407 22.98 25.97 5.97
CA SER A 407 24.42 25.93 6.11
C SER A 407 25.14 25.31 4.91
N GLN A 408 26.38 25.74 4.66
CA GLN A 408 27.21 25.14 3.63
C GLN A 408 27.58 23.69 3.99
N GLU A 409 27.77 23.41 5.27
CA GLU A 409 28.09 22.08 5.77
C GLU A 409 26.93 21.06 5.44
N TRP A 410 25.68 21.48 5.70
CA TRP A 410 24.52 20.68 5.33
C TRP A 410 24.46 20.48 3.82
N ALA A 411 24.63 21.54 3.03
CA ALA A 411 24.57 21.47 1.57
C ALA A 411 25.63 20.51 0.99
N ASP A 412 26.88 20.58 1.49
CA ASP A 412 27.97 19.71 1.08
C ASP A 412 27.70 18.24 1.44
N LEU A 413 27.15 17.99 2.62
CA LEU A 413 26.76 16.64 3.03
C LEU A 413 25.61 16.11 2.15
N TYR A 414 24.59 16.93 1.88
CA TYR A 414 23.46 16.58 1.02
C TYR A 414 23.94 16.18 -0.39
N GLU A 415 24.77 16.98 -1.04
CA GLU A 415 25.34 16.70 -2.35
C GLU A 415 26.15 15.38 -2.39
N ARG A 416 26.85 15.06 -1.31
CA ARG A 416 27.58 13.79 -1.17
C ARG A 416 26.60 12.61 -1.05
N THR A 417 25.53 12.76 -0.26
CA THR A 417 24.51 11.70 -0.06
C THR A 417 23.70 11.43 -1.31
N LEU A 418 23.52 12.44 -2.18
CA LEU A 418 22.89 12.23 -3.51
C LEU A 418 23.71 11.30 -4.40
N LYS A 419 25.02 11.23 -4.20
CA LYS A 419 25.91 10.34 -4.98
C LYS A 419 25.98 8.95 -4.37
N ASN A 420 26.31 8.87 -3.10
CA ASN A 420 26.48 7.61 -2.35
C ASN A 420 26.13 7.83 -0.87
N PRO A 421 25.71 6.81 -0.13
CA PRO A 421 25.60 6.87 1.32
C PRO A 421 26.94 7.29 1.95
N VAL A 422 26.89 8.17 2.95
CA VAL A 422 28.08 8.76 3.62
C VAL A 422 28.12 8.28 5.06
N ARG A 423 29.27 7.72 5.49
CA ARG A 423 29.50 7.36 6.90
C ARG A 423 30.32 8.43 7.59
N THR A 424 29.90 8.77 8.82
CA THR A 424 30.63 9.63 9.74
C THR A 424 30.69 9.01 11.12
N ARG A 425 31.56 9.50 11.94
CA ARG A 425 31.64 9.20 13.38
C ARG A 425 31.78 10.55 14.10
N ILE A 426 30.93 10.79 15.11
CA ILE A 426 31.02 11.98 15.97
C ILE A 426 31.88 11.65 17.18
#